data_1a4c7704273b4f65c6549797f8a0ed83
#
_entry.id   1a4c7704273b4f65c6549797f8a0ed83
#
_cell.length_a   1.000
_cell.length_b   1.000
_cell.length_c   1.000
_cell.angle_alpha   90.00
_cell.angle_beta   90.00
_cell.angle_gamma   90.00
#
_symmetry.space_group_name_H-M   'P 1'
#
loop_
_entity.id
_entity.type
_entity.pdbx_description
1 polymer ?
#
loop_
_entity_poly.entity_id
_entity_poly.type
_entity_poly.pdbx_seq_one_letter_code
_entity_poly.pdbx_strand_id
1 'polypeptide(L)'
;MTRAEFERLVAEAVDLIPRRFRREMKNLALVVEDAPSADLLEEMEIEPPDSLYGLYHGTPLPERTWGYGNNLPDGITIYHQPIEEDCDDEDEMRKMIGETLIHEVGHYFGMSEEQIEEIEERYWRGDVDDR
;
A
#
# COMPACT_ATOMS: atom_id res chain seq x y z
N MET A 1 18.70 7.96 -0.48
CA MET A 1 18.33 6.53 -0.57
C MET A 1 18.08 6.16 -2.02
N THR A 2 18.61 5.02 -2.44
CA THR A 2 18.38 4.54 -3.80
C THR A 2 17.03 3.83 -3.88
N ARG A 3 16.55 3.63 -5.12
CA ARG A 3 15.32 2.87 -5.33
C ARG A 3 15.46 1.44 -4.80
N ALA A 4 16.62 0.81 -5.01
CA ALA A 4 16.86 -0.54 -4.52
C ALA A 4 16.80 -0.63 -2.99
N GLU A 5 17.33 0.38 -2.30
CA GLU A 5 17.24 0.44 -0.85
C GLU A 5 15.79 0.60 -0.40
N PHE A 6 15.02 1.42 -1.09
CA PHE A 6 13.61 1.60 -0.77
C PHE A 6 12.81 0.31 -1.04
N GLU A 7 13.10 -0.37 -2.15
CA GLU A 7 12.43 -1.64 -2.46
C GLU A 7 12.72 -2.70 -1.40
N ARG A 8 13.93 -2.68 -0.82
CA ARG A 8 14.25 -3.54 0.31
C ARG A 8 13.36 -3.23 1.51
N LEU A 9 13.13 -1.95 1.79
CA LEU A 9 12.23 -1.54 2.89
C LEU A 9 10.81 -2.00 2.63
N VAL A 10 10.36 -1.94 1.38
CA VAL A 10 9.01 -2.42 1.01
C VAL A 10 8.90 -3.92 1.30
N ALA A 11 9.90 -4.71 0.90
CA ALA A 11 9.90 -6.14 1.17
C ALA A 11 9.88 -6.44 2.68
N GLU A 12 10.66 -5.69 3.45
CA GLU A 12 10.69 -5.82 4.91
C GLU A 12 9.34 -5.47 5.53
N ALA A 13 8.71 -4.41 5.04
CA ALA A 13 7.39 -4.01 5.52
C ALA A 13 6.33 -5.07 5.24
N VAL A 14 6.37 -5.66 4.05
CA VAL A 14 5.45 -6.74 3.68
C VAL A 14 5.57 -7.92 4.65
N ASP A 15 6.80 -8.26 5.03
CA ASP A 15 7.04 -9.37 5.96
C ASP A 15 6.49 -9.12 7.36
N LEU A 16 6.25 -7.87 7.71
CA LEU A 16 5.68 -7.48 9.01
C LEU A 16 4.16 -7.40 9.00
N ILE A 17 3.53 -7.47 7.85
CA ILE A 17 2.07 -7.46 7.74
C ILE A 17 1.52 -8.78 8.27
N PRO A 18 0.40 -8.78 9.03
CA PRO A 18 -0.20 -10.02 9.52
C PRO A 18 -0.35 -11.06 8.42
N ARG A 19 0.03 -12.28 8.73
CA ARG A 19 0.20 -13.35 7.74
C ARG A 19 -1.07 -13.62 6.90
N ARG A 20 -2.22 -13.64 7.53
CA ARG A 20 -3.48 -13.90 6.82
C ARG A 20 -3.76 -12.79 5.81
N PHE A 21 -3.56 -11.55 6.21
CA PHE A 21 -3.76 -10.41 5.33
C PHE A 21 -2.75 -10.46 4.17
N ARG A 22 -1.50 -10.78 4.47
CA ARG A 22 -0.45 -10.87 3.47
C ARG A 22 -0.73 -11.93 2.40
N ARG A 23 -1.37 -13.04 2.77
CA ARG A 23 -1.74 -14.07 1.80
C ARG A 23 -2.66 -13.53 0.71
N GLU A 24 -3.52 -12.59 1.07
CA GLU A 24 -4.47 -12.01 0.11
C GLU A 24 -3.77 -11.09 -0.87
N MET A 25 -2.53 -10.72 -0.59
CA MET A 25 -1.75 -9.85 -1.46
C MET A 25 -0.96 -10.59 -2.54
N LYS A 26 -1.02 -11.92 -2.57
CA LYS A 26 -0.19 -12.74 -3.46
C LYS A 26 -0.28 -12.37 -4.93
N ASN A 27 -1.45 -11.99 -5.39
CA ASN A 27 -1.68 -11.71 -6.80
C ASN A 27 -1.59 -10.22 -7.14
N LEU A 28 -1.10 -9.42 -6.21
CA LEU A 28 -0.93 -7.99 -6.43
C LEU A 28 0.50 -7.67 -6.82
N ALA A 29 0.66 -6.88 -7.86
CA ALA A 29 1.98 -6.37 -8.23
C ALA A 29 2.30 -5.17 -7.35
N LEU A 30 3.48 -5.13 -6.76
CA LEU A 30 3.96 -3.98 -6.00
C LEU A 30 4.98 -3.25 -6.85
N VAL A 31 4.73 -1.98 -7.13
CA VAL A 31 5.59 -1.17 -7.97
C VAL A 31 6.03 0.05 -7.17
N VAL A 32 7.30 0.40 -7.26
CA VAL A 32 7.83 1.61 -6.63
C VAL A 32 8.06 2.65 -7.71
N GLU A 33 7.52 3.84 -7.52
CA GLU A 33 7.74 4.96 -8.40
C GLU A 33 8.21 6.16 -7.59
N ASP A 34 8.74 7.19 -8.28
CA ASP A 34 9.33 8.35 -7.62
C ASP A 34 8.29 9.15 -6.85
N ALA A 35 7.29 9.67 -7.54
CA ALA A 35 6.25 10.51 -6.95
C ALA A 35 5.01 10.48 -7.84
N PRO A 36 3.82 10.76 -7.26
CA PRO A 36 2.63 10.87 -8.10
C PRO A 36 2.76 12.06 -9.03
N SER A 37 2.23 11.93 -10.25
CA SER A 37 2.26 13.01 -11.22
C SER A 37 1.33 14.15 -10.78
N ALA A 38 1.60 15.35 -11.28
CA ALA A 38 0.73 16.49 -11.03
C ALA A 38 -0.69 16.22 -11.53
N ASP A 39 -0.81 15.56 -12.67
CA ASP A 39 -2.11 15.22 -13.24
C ASP A 39 -2.89 14.27 -12.34
N LEU A 40 -2.21 13.27 -11.76
CA LEU A 40 -2.85 12.33 -10.85
C LEU A 40 -3.33 13.03 -9.58
N LEU A 41 -2.51 13.90 -9.02
CA LEU A 41 -2.88 14.67 -7.83
C LEU A 41 -4.09 15.55 -8.09
N GLU A 42 -4.13 16.19 -9.24
CA GLU A 42 -5.26 17.02 -9.64
C GLU A 42 -6.53 16.18 -9.79
N GLU A 43 -6.41 15.03 -10.44
CA GLU A 43 -7.52 14.10 -10.63
C GLU A 43 -8.11 13.63 -9.30
N MET A 44 -7.27 13.44 -8.30
CA MET A 44 -7.67 13.00 -6.97
C MET A 44 -7.98 14.15 -6.02
N GLU A 45 -7.96 15.37 -6.52
CA GLU A 45 -8.27 16.58 -5.75
C GLU A 45 -7.34 16.77 -4.55
N ILE A 46 -6.07 16.44 -4.73
CA ILE A 46 -5.05 16.63 -3.72
C ILE A 46 -4.23 17.86 -4.08
N GLU A 47 -4.19 18.84 -3.17
CA GLU A 47 -3.44 20.07 -3.40
C GLU A 47 -2.07 20.03 -2.73
N PRO A 48 -1.01 20.52 -3.43
CA PRO A 48 0.29 20.64 -2.77
C PRO A 48 0.20 21.51 -1.52
N PRO A 49 0.96 21.21 -0.44
CA PRO A 49 2.04 20.22 -0.39
C PRO A 49 1.60 18.78 -0.12
N ASP A 50 0.32 18.52 -0.06
CA ASP A 50 -0.18 17.17 0.17
C ASP A 50 0.16 16.26 -1.02
N SER A 51 0.33 14.98 -0.74
CA SER A 51 0.71 14.01 -1.75
C SER A 51 0.13 12.64 -1.42
N LEU A 52 0.41 11.67 -2.28
CA LEU A 52 0.01 10.27 -2.08
C LEU A 52 1.25 9.45 -1.73
N TYR A 53 1.10 8.53 -0.78
CA TYR A 53 2.14 7.54 -0.47
C TYR A 53 1.97 6.28 -1.30
N GLY A 54 0.76 5.99 -1.72
CA GLY A 54 0.49 4.83 -2.56
C GLY A 54 -0.88 4.88 -3.19
N LEU A 55 -1.08 4.04 -4.19
CA LEU A 55 -2.34 4.00 -4.91
C LEU A 55 -2.59 2.60 -5.43
N TYR A 56 -3.73 2.03 -5.07
CA TYR A 56 -4.20 0.79 -5.64
C TYR A 56 -4.75 1.06 -7.04
N HIS A 57 -4.44 0.19 -8.00
CA HIS A 57 -5.02 0.25 -9.33
C HIS A 57 -5.54 -1.12 -9.74
N GLY A 58 -6.71 -1.12 -10.33
CA GLY A 58 -7.47 -2.32 -10.66
C GLY A 58 -8.92 -2.11 -10.26
N THR A 59 -9.71 -3.17 -10.32
CA THR A 59 -11.10 -3.12 -9.90
C THR A 59 -11.26 -3.90 -8.60
N PRO A 60 -11.82 -3.29 -7.54
CA PRO A 60 -12.05 -3.99 -6.29
C PRO A 60 -12.85 -5.28 -6.50
N LEU A 61 -12.52 -6.32 -5.72
CA LEU A 61 -13.19 -7.62 -5.82
C LEU A 61 -14.72 -7.53 -5.79
N PRO A 62 -15.33 -6.74 -4.90
CA PRO A 62 -16.79 -6.67 -4.85
C PRO A 62 -17.45 -6.15 -6.13
N GLU A 63 -16.69 -5.44 -6.96
CA GLU A 63 -17.20 -4.85 -8.19
C GLU A 63 -16.85 -5.66 -9.43
N ARG A 64 -16.08 -6.72 -9.30
CA ARG A 64 -15.66 -7.51 -10.43
C ARG A 64 -16.79 -8.35 -10.98
N THR A 65 -16.90 -8.35 -12.30
CA THR A 65 -17.83 -9.22 -13.00
C THR A 65 -17.07 -10.36 -13.63
N TRP A 66 -17.81 -11.39 -14.03
CA TRP A 66 -17.25 -12.60 -14.60
C TRP A 66 -16.30 -12.38 -15.78
N GLY A 67 -16.58 -11.45 -16.62
CA GLY A 67 -15.79 -11.21 -17.83
C GLY A 67 -14.60 -10.26 -17.66
N TYR A 68 -14.41 -9.74 -16.48
CA TYR A 68 -13.44 -8.66 -16.26
C TYR A 68 -11.99 -9.11 -16.16
N GLY A 69 -11.75 -10.31 -15.69
CA GLY A 69 -10.51 -10.72 -15.09
C GLY A 69 -9.27 -10.91 -15.96
N ASN A 70 -9.31 -10.64 -17.24
CA ASN A 70 -8.22 -11.06 -18.11
C ASN A 70 -7.30 -9.94 -18.61
N ASN A 71 -7.47 -8.71 -18.14
CA ASN A 71 -6.78 -7.61 -18.79
C ASN A 71 -5.50 -7.20 -18.08
N LEU A 72 -5.57 -6.49 -17.00
CA LEU A 72 -4.38 -6.01 -16.32
C LEU A 72 -4.34 -6.58 -14.91
N PRO A 73 -3.15 -7.00 -14.44
CA PRO A 73 -3.02 -7.42 -13.05
C PRO A 73 -3.31 -6.23 -12.14
N ASP A 74 -3.98 -6.51 -11.04
CA ASP A 74 -4.15 -5.50 -10.02
C ASP A 74 -2.81 -5.21 -9.39
N GLY A 75 -2.63 -4.01 -8.92
CA GLY A 75 -1.37 -3.62 -8.32
C GLY A 75 -1.49 -2.43 -7.39
N ILE A 76 -0.42 -2.19 -6.68
CA ILE A 76 -0.28 -1.02 -5.83
C ILE A 76 1.03 -0.36 -6.18
N THR A 77 0.98 0.94 -6.42
CA THR A 77 2.18 1.74 -6.61
C THR A 77 2.50 2.44 -5.29
N ILE A 78 3.74 2.36 -4.86
CA ILE A 78 4.25 3.06 -3.68
C ILE A 78 5.16 4.17 -4.16
N TYR A 79 4.93 5.38 -3.68
CA TYR A 79 5.71 6.55 -4.10
C TYR A 79 6.76 6.85 -3.05
N HIS A 80 8.03 6.61 -3.39
CA HIS A 80 9.09 6.69 -2.39
C HIS A 80 9.44 8.10 -1.94
N GLN A 81 9.38 9.08 -2.84
CA GLN A 81 9.77 10.45 -2.46
C GLN A 81 8.90 11.05 -1.36
N PRO A 82 7.57 11.01 -1.44
CA PRO A 82 6.75 11.53 -0.35
C PRO A 82 7.00 10.81 0.98
N ILE A 83 7.22 9.51 0.94
CA ILE A 83 7.49 8.74 2.15
C ILE A 83 8.84 9.14 2.74
N GLU A 84 9.87 9.26 1.90
CA GLU A 84 11.19 9.67 2.35
C GLU A 84 11.17 11.09 2.95
N GLU A 85 10.39 11.99 2.37
CA GLU A 85 10.27 13.35 2.87
C GLU A 85 9.60 13.44 4.24
N ASP A 86 8.63 12.58 4.48
CA ASP A 86 7.82 12.64 5.70
C ASP A 86 8.34 11.76 6.83
N CYS A 87 9.37 10.97 6.59
CA CYS A 87 9.95 10.07 7.59
C CYS A 87 11.39 10.45 7.90
N ASP A 88 11.76 10.31 9.18
CA ASP A 88 13.10 10.66 9.64
C ASP A 88 14.09 9.51 9.54
N ASP A 89 13.62 8.27 9.55
CA ASP A 89 14.49 7.10 9.50
C ASP A 89 13.81 5.92 8.82
N GLU A 90 14.56 4.83 8.67
CA GLU A 90 14.07 3.63 7.98
C GLU A 90 12.93 2.94 8.72
N ASP A 91 12.93 2.98 10.04
CA ASP A 91 11.86 2.38 10.83
C ASP A 91 10.53 3.08 10.57
N GLU A 92 10.55 4.41 10.52
CA GLU A 92 9.37 5.19 10.18
C GLU A 92 8.91 4.91 8.75
N MET A 93 9.84 4.77 7.83
CA MET A 93 9.51 4.44 6.44
C MET A 93 8.84 3.08 6.34
N ARG A 94 9.38 2.05 7.00
CA ARG A 94 8.77 0.72 7.00
C ARG A 94 7.36 0.76 7.56
N LYS A 95 7.16 1.51 8.63
CA LYS A 95 5.84 1.66 9.25
C LYS A 95 4.86 2.33 8.29
N MET A 96 5.29 3.42 7.67
CA MET A 96 4.47 4.15 6.69
C MET A 96 4.13 3.28 5.47
N ILE A 97 5.10 2.53 4.97
CA ILE A 97 4.89 1.62 3.85
C ILE A 97 3.86 0.57 4.21
N GLY A 98 4.01 -0.06 5.37
CA GLY A 98 3.07 -1.09 5.81
C GLY A 98 1.67 -0.56 5.99
N GLU A 99 1.52 0.61 6.61
CA GLU A 99 0.21 1.26 6.77
C GLU A 99 -0.43 1.55 5.41
N THR A 100 0.36 2.05 4.47
CA THR A 100 -0.13 2.36 3.13
C THR A 100 -0.63 1.10 2.42
N LEU A 101 0.15 0.03 2.49
CA LEU A 101 -0.23 -1.25 1.89
C LEU A 101 -1.51 -1.82 2.51
N ILE A 102 -1.58 -1.81 3.83
CA ILE A 102 -2.76 -2.33 4.55
C ILE A 102 -4.00 -1.53 4.17
N HIS A 103 -3.87 -0.22 4.11
CA HIS A 103 -4.99 0.66 3.80
C HIS A 103 -5.51 0.42 2.38
N GLU A 104 -4.60 0.39 1.40
CA GLU A 104 -4.96 0.20 -0.01
C GLU A 104 -5.52 -1.21 -0.27
N VAL A 105 -4.89 -2.23 0.28
CA VAL A 105 -5.38 -3.61 0.13
C VAL A 105 -6.71 -3.79 0.86
N GLY A 106 -6.85 -3.16 2.02
CA GLY A 106 -8.12 -3.20 2.74
C GLY A 106 -9.27 -2.66 1.91
N HIS A 107 -9.06 -1.54 1.23
CA HIS A 107 -10.05 -1.00 0.31
C HIS A 107 -10.35 -1.96 -0.84
N TYR A 108 -9.32 -2.62 -1.36
CA TYR A 108 -9.48 -3.62 -2.41
C TYR A 108 -10.44 -4.74 -1.98
N PHE A 109 -10.36 -5.18 -0.73
CA PHE A 109 -11.24 -6.22 -0.22
C PHE A 109 -12.58 -5.71 0.32
N GLY A 110 -12.83 -4.41 0.22
CA GLY A 110 -14.06 -3.83 0.71
C GLY A 110 -14.16 -3.78 2.22
N MET A 111 -13.02 -3.75 2.91
CA MET A 111 -12.99 -3.71 4.37
C MET A 111 -13.43 -2.34 4.88
N SER A 112 -14.07 -2.33 6.04
CA SER A 112 -14.42 -1.08 6.71
C SER A 112 -13.17 -0.43 7.31
N GLU A 113 -13.28 0.87 7.61
CA GLU A 113 -12.18 1.58 8.27
C GLU A 113 -11.82 0.94 9.61
N GLU A 114 -12.81 0.43 10.36
CA GLU A 114 -12.55 -0.27 11.61
C GLU A 114 -11.73 -1.54 11.41
N GLN A 115 -12.06 -2.31 10.38
CA GLN A 115 -11.33 -3.53 10.07
C GLN A 115 -9.89 -3.24 9.65
N ILE A 116 -9.72 -2.19 8.84
CA ILE A 116 -8.39 -1.76 8.41
C ILE A 116 -7.56 -1.31 9.61
N GLU A 117 -8.15 -0.52 10.51
CA GLU A 117 -7.49 -0.05 11.72
C GLU A 117 -7.02 -1.20 12.61
N GLU A 118 -7.83 -2.24 12.73
CA GLU A 118 -7.46 -3.42 13.51
C GLU A 118 -6.20 -4.10 12.95
N ILE A 119 -6.13 -4.22 11.62
CA ILE A 119 -4.97 -4.80 10.95
C ILE A 119 -3.74 -3.91 11.16
N GLU A 120 -3.91 -2.59 11.04
CA GLU A 120 -2.82 -1.65 11.26
C GLU A 120 -2.28 -1.72 12.68
N GLU A 121 -3.15 -1.84 13.67
CA GLU A 121 -2.75 -1.98 15.07
C GLU A 121 -1.91 -3.23 15.28
N ARG A 122 -2.31 -4.33 14.67
CA ARG A 122 -1.54 -5.58 14.74
C ARG A 122 -0.17 -5.42 14.10
N TYR A 123 -0.12 -4.70 12.97
CA TYR A 123 1.14 -4.38 12.31
C TYR A 123 2.07 -3.58 13.23
N TRP A 124 1.52 -2.56 13.91
CA TRP A 124 2.30 -1.73 14.82
C TRP A 124 2.85 -2.52 16.01
N ARG A 125 2.11 -3.51 16.49
CA ARG A 125 2.54 -4.35 17.61
C ARG A 125 3.53 -5.44 17.18
N GLY A 126 3.77 -5.60 15.89
CA GLY A 126 4.61 -6.68 15.40
C GLY A 126 3.93 -8.05 15.46
N ASP A 127 2.61 -8.06 15.50
CA ASP A 127 1.82 -9.29 15.61
C ASP A 127 1.58 -9.87 14.20
N VAL A 128 2.51 -10.70 13.75
CA VAL A 128 2.51 -11.24 12.39
C VAL A 128 1.65 -12.48 12.26
N ASP A 129 1.49 -13.24 13.32
CA ASP A 129 0.72 -14.49 13.31
C ASP A 129 -0.73 -14.25 13.66
N ASP A 130 -1.62 -14.73 12.82
CA ASP A 130 -3.06 -14.69 13.04
C ASP A 130 -3.50 -15.85 13.91
N ARG A 131 -4.08 -15.53 15.03
CA ARG A 131 -4.59 -16.55 15.92
C ARG A 131 -5.98 -16.19 16.40
#